data_9c29cfea34ec2838afd9b7245078b89e
#
_entry.id   9c29cfea34ec2838afd9b7245078b89e
#
_cell.length_a   1.000
_cell.length_b   1.000
_cell.length_c   1.000
_cell.angle_alpha   90.00
_cell.angle_beta   90.00
_cell.angle_gamma   90.00
#
_symmetry.space_group_name_H-M   'P 1'
#
loop_
_entity.id
_entity.type
_entity.pdbx_description
1 polymer ?
#
loop_
_entity_poly.entity_id
_entity_poly.type
_entity_poly.pdbx_seq_one_letter_code
_entity_poly.pdbx_strand_id
1 'polypeptide(L)'
;MPEPYGAPIGANEAKKAAAAAIAEARVNGWAMAVAVVDTGGFLVYFEKMDDTQTGSVAVAIGKARCAALFKRPTKAFQDVLAGGGDGLRVLGLEGAVPVEGGVPLVRDGKIVGAIGLSGGASSQDGQCARAGADSIVA
;
A
#
# COMPACT_ATOMS: atom_id res chain seq x y z
N MET A 1 4.59 -10.12 15.92
CA MET A 1 3.12 -10.34 15.72
C MET A 1 2.53 -9.17 14.95
N PRO A 2 1.71 -9.44 13.94
CA PRO A 2 1.00 -8.36 13.27
C PRO A 2 0.03 -7.69 14.26
N GLU A 3 -0.15 -6.38 14.11
CA GLU A 3 -1.07 -5.64 14.96
C GLU A 3 -2.52 -6.10 14.73
N PRO A 4 -3.40 -5.96 15.72
CA PRO A 4 -4.82 -6.21 15.51
C PRO A 4 -5.45 -5.12 14.64
N TYR A 5 -6.62 -5.40 14.08
CA TYR A 5 -7.41 -4.38 13.41
C TYR A 5 -8.06 -3.43 14.42
N GLY A 6 -8.05 -2.15 14.07
CA GLY A 6 -8.77 -1.11 14.79
C GLY A 6 -9.95 -0.58 13.99
N ALA A 7 -10.50 0.55 14.43
CA ALA A 7 -11.56 1.23 13.69
C ALA A 7 -11.08 1.64 12.30
N PRO A 8 -11.88 1.40 11.24
CA PRO A 8 -11.46 1.69 9.87
C PRO A 8 -11.18 3.18 9.65
N ILE A 9 -10.16 3.44 8.83
CA ILE A 9 -9.79 4.80 8.46
C ILE A 9 -10.93 5.49 7.69
N GLY A 10 -11.17 6.76 8.00
CA GLY A 10 -12.15 7.56 7.28
C GLY A 10 -11.54 8.34 6.11
N ALA A 11 -12.40 9.02 5.36
CA ALA A 11 -12.01 9.70 4.12
C ALA A 11 -10.98 10.82 4.35
N ASN A 12 -11.11 11.60 5.42
CA ASN A 12 -10.20 12.72 5.66
C ASN A 12 -8.78 12.25 5.95
N GLU A 13 -8.62 11.24 6.79
CA GLU A 13 -7.30 10.66 7.07
C GLU A 13 -6.74 9.93 5.84
N ALA A 14 -7.59 9.27 5.07
CA ALA A 14 -7.17 8.61 3.84
C ALA A 14 -6.60 9.62 2.84
N LYS A 15 -7.25 10.77 2.69
CA LYS A 15 -6.75 11.87 1.85
C LYS A 15 -5.41 12.39 2.33
N LYS A 16 -5.25 12.52 3.65
CA LYS A 16 -4.00 12.99 4.25
C LYS A 16 -2.86 12.03 3.95
N ALA A 17 -3.09 10.73 4.13
CA ALA A 17 -2.08 9.72 3.83
C ALA A 17 -1.70 9.72 2.34
N ALA A 18 -2.70 9.80 1.47
CA ALA A 18 -2.48 9.87 0.03
C ALA A 18 -1.69 11.13 -0.36
N ALA A 19 -2.03 12.28 0.23
CA ALA A 19 -1.34 13.54 -0.03
C ALA A 19 0.14 13.47 0.34
N ALA A 20 0.46 12.85 1.47
CA ALA A 20 1.85 12.67 1.91
C ALA A 20 2.63 11.77 0.95
N ALA A 21 2.02 10.68 0.48
CA ALA A 21 2.63 9.78 -0.50
C ALA A 21 2.88 10.50 -1.84
N ILE A 22 1.90 11.28 -2.30
CA ILE A 22 2.02 12.05 -3.55
C ILE A 22 3.09 13.12 -3.42
N ALA A 23 3.20 13.79 -2.26
CA ALA A 23 4.24 14.79 -2.03
C ALA A 23 5.63 14.16 -2.15
N GLU A 24 5.82 12.97 -1.60
CA GLU A 24 7.07 12.23 -1.72
C GLU A 24 7.38 11.88 -3.18
N ALA A 25 6.37 11.45 -3.93
CA ALA A 25 6.52 11.14 -5.35
C ALA A 25 6.93 12.38 -6.15
N ARG A 26 6.29 13.54 -5.87
CA ARG A 26 6.59 14.79 -6.59
C ARG A 26 8.01 15.28 -6.33
N VAL A 27 8.47 15.21 -5.09
CA VAL A 27 9.84 15.63 -4.75
C VAL A 27 10.87 14.85 -5.56
N ASN A 28 10.59 13.60 -5.86
CA ASN A 28 11.49 12.72 -6.59
C ASN A 28 11.22 12.69 -8.09
N GLY A 29 10.20 13.38 -8.57
CA GLY A 29 9.87 13.40 -10.01
C GLY A 29 9.18 12.12 -10.49
N TRP A 30 8.49 11.40 -9.61
CA TRP A 30 7.80 10.15 -9.95
C TRP A 30 6.31 10.38 -10.13
N ALA A 31 5.71 9.73 -11.15
CA ALA A 31 4.26 9.74 -11.38
C ALA A 31 3.68 8.41 -10.93
N MET A 32 2.71 8.45 -10.01
CA MET A 32 2.16 7.26 -9.38
C MET A 32 0.65 7.35 -9.19
N ALA A 33 0.02 6.19 -9.05
CA ALA A 33 -1.33 6.07 -8.51
C ALA A 33 -1.24 5.70 -7.04
N VAL A 34 -2.15 6.23 -6.22
CA VAL A 34 -2.24 5.94 -4.79
C VAL A 34 -3.65 5.48 -4.45
N ALA A 35 -3.74 4.39 -3.70
CA ALA A 35 -4.99 3.85 -3.20
C ALA A 35 -4.91 3.71 -1.68
N VAL A 36 -5.96 4.13 -0.98
CA VAL A 36 -6.12 3.90 0.45
C VAL A 36 -7.38 3.07 0.65
N VAL A 37 -7.23 1.97 1.37
CA VAL A 37 -8.33 1.05 1.66
C VAL A 37 -8.55 0.96 3.17
N ASP A 38 -9.76 0.52 3.57
CA ASP A 38 -10.07 0.25 4.96
C ASP A 38 -9.59 -1.14 5.38
N THR A 39 -9.96 -1.57 6.58
CA THR A 39 -9.53 -2.87 7.13
C THR A 39 -10.08 -4.08 6.37
N GLY A 40 -11.17 -3.89 5.63
CA GLY A 40 -11.76 -4.94 4.79
C GLY A 40 -11.19 -4.94 3.36
N GLY A 41 -10.27 -4.03 3.06
CA GLY A 41 -9.70 -3.90 1.73
C GLY A 41 -10.56 -3.08 0.77
N PHE A 42 -11.59 -2.40 1.27
CA PHE A 42 -12.47 -1.57 0.43
C PHE A 42 -11.86 -0.19 0.22
N LEU A 43 -11.97 0.31 -1.01
CA LEU A 43 -11.38 1.59 -1.39
C LEU A 43 -12.05 2.76 -0.66
N VAL A 44 -11.25 3.59 0.01
CA VAL A 44 -11.72 4.80 0.68
C VAL A 44 -11.30 6.04 -0.10
N TYR A 45 -10.08 6.05 -0.64
CA TYR A 45 -9.59 7.16 -1.44
C TYR A 45 -8.65 6.65 -2.52
N PHE A 46 -8.72 7.28 -3.69
CA PHE A 46 -7.84 6.95 -4.82
C PHE A 46 -7.47 8.23 -5.57
N GLU A 47 -6.22 8.33 -5.98
CA GLU A 47 -5.79 9.41 -6.86
C GLU A 47 -4.74 8.89 -7.83
N LYS A 48 -4.90 9.24 -9.10
CA LYS A 48 -3.92 8.95 -10.14
C LYS A 48 -3.23 10.26 -10.53
N MET A 49 -1.92 10.36 -10.30
CA MET A 49 -1.15 11.52 -10.76
C MET A 49 -1.14 11.55 -12.29
N ASP A 50 -1.04 12.74 -12.85
CA ASP A 50 -0.89 12.89 -14.31
C ASP A 50 0.35 12.12 -14.76
N ASP A 51 0.28 11.55 -15.95
CA ASP A 51 1.35 10.78 -16.59
C ASP A 51 1.65 9.42 -15.93
N THR A 52 0.86 8.99 -14.96
CA THR A 52 0.98 7.65 -14.40
C THR A 52 0.59 6.60 -15.46
N GLN A 53 1.37 5.53 -15.57
CA GLN A 53 1.02 4.45 -16.48
C GLN A 53 -0.33 3.82 -16.12
N THR A 54 -1.10 3.44 -17.11
CA THR A 54 -2.47 2.94 -16.94
C THR A 54 -2.56 1.73 -16.02
N GLY A 55 -1.62 0.79 -16.17
CA GLY A 55 -1.63 -0.45 -15.37
C GLY A 55 -1.48 -0.23 -13.88
N SER A 56 -0.90 0.89 -13.45
CA SER A 56 -0.66 1.18 -12.05
C SER A 56 -1.93 1.44 -11.25
N VAL A 57 -3.03 1.79 -11.90
CA VAL A 57 -4.32 2.00 -11.21
C VAL A 57 -4.74 0.74 -10.47
N ALA A 58 -4.87 -0.37 -11.18
CA ALA A 58 -5.27 -1.65 -10.58
C ALA A 58 -4.19 -2.17 -9.62
N VAL A 59 -2.92 -1.98 -9.95
CA VAL A 59 -1.82 -2.48 -9.11
C VAL A 59 -1.77 -1.74 -7.77
N ALA A 60 -1.95 -0.42 -7.75
CA ALA A 60 -1.99 0.35 -6.50
C ALA A 60 -3.11 -0.15 -5.59
N ILE A 61 -4.30 -0.36 -6.14
CA ILE A 61 -5.45 -0.88 -5.40
C ILE A 61 -5.14 -2.29 -4.87
N GLY A 62 -4.58 -3.16 -5.71
CA GLY A 62 -4.21 -4.52 -5.31
C GLY A 62 -3.18 -4.56 -4.20
N LYS A 63 -2.16 -3.71 -4.25
CA LYS A 63 -1.15 -3.60 -3.20
C LYS A 63 -1.76 -3.15 -1.88
N ALA A 64 -2.64 -2.15 -1.91
CA ALA A 64 -3.31 -1.67 -0.69
C ALA A 64 -4.16 -2.79 -0.08
N ARG A 65 -4.97 -3.46 -0.89
CA ARG A 65 -5.82 -4.57 -0.43
C ARG A 65 -4.98 -5.69 0.18
N CYS A 66 -3.91 -6.08 -0.49
CA CYS A 66 -3.00 -7.12 -0.01
C CYS A 66 -2.47 -6.78 1.38
N ALA A 67 -1.98 -5.56 1.56
CA ALA A 67 -1.43 -5.14 2.85
C ALA A 67 -2.49 -5.14 3.96
N ALA A 68 -3.72 -4.71 3.67
CA ALA A 68 -4.82 -4.72 4.64
C ALA A 68 -5.24 -6.14 4.99
N LEU A 69 -5.46 -6.99 4.00
CA LEU A 69 -6.03 -8.31 4.21
C LEU A 69 -5.03 -9.27 4.89
N PHE A 70 -3.74 -9.11 4.62
CA PHE A 70 -2.70 -9.99 5.15
C PHE A 70 -1.88 -9.35 6.26
N LYS A 71 -2.22 -8.15 6.71
CA LYS A 71 -1.61 -7.46 7.86
C LYS A 71 -0.09 -7.28 7.73
N ARG A 72 0.41 -7.04 6.54
CA ARG A 72 1.86 -6.89 6.32
C ARG A 72 2.15 -6.08 5.07
N PRO A 73 3.35 -5.47 4.97
CA PRO A 73 3.76 -4.85 3.72
C PRO A 73 3.82 -5.88 2.59
N THR A 74 3.48 -5.47 1.38
CA THR A 74 3.57 -6.36 0.22
C THR A 74 5.01 -6.81 -0.06
N LYS A 75 6.00 -6.02 0.40
CA LYS A 75 7.41 -6.42 0.33
C LYS A 75 7.67 -7.75 1.04
N ALA A 76 6.93 -8.08 2.10
CA ALA A 76 7.08 -9.36 2.77
C ALA A 76 6.80 -10.53 1.83
N PHE A 77 5.76 -10.43 1.02
CA PHE A 77 5.46 -11.44 0.01
C PHE A 77 6.47 -11.43 -1.15
N GLN A 78 6.93 -10.25 -1.54
CA GLN A 78 7.99 -10.13 -2.56
C GLN A 78 9.24 -10.90 -2.13
N ASP A 79 9.67 -10.72 -0.89
CA ASP A 79 10.87 -11.36 -0.37
C ASP A 79 10.71 -12.88 -0.24
N VAL A 80 9.53 -13.32 0.24
CA VAL A 80 9.23 -14.75 0.33
C VAL A 80 9.26 -15.41 -1.04
N LEU A 81 8.62 -14.78 -2.03
CA LEU A 81 8.60 -15.30 -3.40
C LEU A 81 10.00 -15.35 -4.01
N ALA A 82 10.80 -14.32 -3.79
CA ALA A 82 12.16 -14.22 -4.32
C ALA A 82 13.07 -15.35 -3.78
N GLY A 83 12.77 -15.85 -2.58
CA GLY A 83 13.51 -16.98 -2.00
C GLY A 83 13.27 -18.32 -2.67
N GLY A 84 12.25 -18.44 -3.50
CA GLY A 84 11.90 -19.68 -4.18
C GLY A 84 11.41 -20.78 -3.23
N GLY A 85 11.45 -22.02 -3.68
CA GLY A 85 11.02 -23.15 -2.87
C GLY A 85 9.57 -23.02 -2.42
N ASP A 86 9.32 -23.19 -1.12
CA ASP A 86 7.98 -23.03 -0.55
C ASP A 86 7.42 -21.63 -0.71
N GLY A 87 8.27 -20.63 -0.92
CA GLY A 87 7.85 -19.25 -1.18
C GLY A 87 7.01 -19.11 -2.44
N LEU A 88 7.09 -20.03 -3.38
CA LEU A 88 6.25 -20.02 -4.58
C LEU A 88 4.77 -20.12 -4.26
N ARG A 89 4.40 -20.57 -3.06
CA ARG A 89 3.00 -20.67 -2.63
C ARG A 89 2.29 -19.31 -2.63
N VAL A 90 3.05 -18.22 -2.50
CA VAL A 90 2.48 -16.85 -2.56
C VAL A 90 1.69 -16.66 -3.84
N LEU A 91 2.11 -17.28 -4.94
CA LEU A 91 1.42 -17.17 -6.23
C LEU A 91 0.02 -17.80 -6.20
N GLY A 92 -0.23 -18.71 -5.26
CA GLY A 92 -1.54 -19.34 -5.10
C GLY A 92 -2.45 -18.68 -4.08
N LEU A 93 -1.99 -17.64 -3.38
CA LEU A 93 -2.81 -16.92 -2.40
C LEU A 93 -3.67 -15.88 -3.10
N GLU A 94 -4.98 -16.05 -3.02
CA GLU A 94 -5.91 -15.07 -3.58
C GLU A 94 -5.72 -13.71 -2.90
N GLY A 95 -5.52 -12.67 -3.70
CA GLY A 95 -5.32 -11.32 -3.21
C GLY A 95 -3.89 -10.97 -2.83
N ALA A 96 -2.96 -11.92 -2.84
CA ALA A 96 -1.55 -11.60 -2.58
C ALA A 96 -0.93 -10.92 -3.81
N VAL A 97 -0.25 -9.81 -3.56
CA VAL A 97 0.48 -9.05 -4.59
C VAL A 97 1.94 -8.98 -4.13
N PRO A 98 2.83 -9.86 -4.64
CA PRO A 98 4.19 -9.97 -4.14
C PRO A 98 5.13 -8.92 -4.74
N VAL A 99 4.73 -7.66 -4.65
CA VAL A 99 5.47 -6.52 -5.19
C VAL A 99 5.42 -5.39 -4.18
N GLU A 100 6.57 -4.88 -3.79
CA GLU A 100 6.68 -3.78 -2.82
C GLU A 100 5.86 -2.55 -3.24
N GLY A 101 5.23 -1.88 -2.29
CA GLY A 101 4.46 -0.65 -2.51
C GLY A 101 3.15 -0.61 -1.76
N GLY A 102 2.76 -1.67 -1.06
CA GLY A 102 1.60 -1.67 -0.17
C GLY A 102 2.04 -1.75 1.28
N VAL A 103 1.47 -0.91 2.15
CA VAL A 103 1.86 -0.82 3.56
C VAL A 103 0.62 -0.66 4.42
N PRO A 104 0.50 -1.41 5.54
CA PRO A 104 -0.59 -1.18 6.48
C PRO A 104 -0.51 0.23 7.09
N LEU A 105 -1.66 0.81 7.35
CA LEU A 105 -1.78 2.07 8.08
C LEU A 105 -2.11 1.73 9.53
N VAL A 106 -1.25 2.21 10.45
CA VAL A 106 -1.34 1.84 11.87
C VAL A 106 -1.55 3.09 12.69
N ARG A 107 -2.53 3.05 13.60
CA ARG A 107 -2.81 4.09 14.57
C ARG A 107 -3.04 3.44 15.93
N ASP A 108 -2.34 3.94 16.95
CA ASP A 108 -2.44 3.41 18.32
C ASP A 108 -2.21 1.88 18.38
N GLY A 109 -1.25 1.38 17.60
CA GLY A 109 -0.90 -0.03 17.56
C GLY A 109 -1.93 -0.92 16.85
N LYS A 110 -2.88 -0.34 16.10
CA LYS A 110 -3.92 -1.09 15.40
C LYS A 110 -3.94 -0.74 13.92
N ILE A 111 -4.15 -1.74 13.07
CA ILE A 111 -4.28 -1.54 11.63
C ILE A 111 -5.66 -0.94 11.36
N VAL A 112 -5.67 0.23 10.71
CA VAL A 112 -6.92 0.93 10.38
C VAL A 112 -7.22 0.93 8.89
N GLY A 113 -6.29 0.44 8.09
CA GLY A 113 -6.40 0.35 6.65
C GLY A 113 -5.04 0.06 6.04
N ALA A 114 -4.88 0.39 4.78
CA ALA A 114 -3.60 0.25 4.08
C ALA A 114 -3.51 1.24 2.93
N ILE A 115 -2.27 1.52 2.52
CA ILE A 115 -1.99 2.38 1.38
C ILE A 115 -1.19 1.59 0.35
N GLY A 116 -1.48 1.80 -0.94
CA GLY A 116 -0.76 1.17 -2.04
C GLY A 116 -0.37 2.19 -3.08
N LEU A 117 0.86 2.12 -3.53
CA LEU A 117 1.45 2.97 -4.54
C LEU A 117 1.94 2.12 -5.71
N SER A 118 1.78 2.64 -6.91
CA SER A 118 2.33 2.00 -8.11
C SER A 118 2.59 3.05 -9.18
N GLY A 119 3.72 2.91 -9.87
CA GLY A 119 4.09 3.81 -10.97
C GLY A 119 5.58 3.91 -11.19
N GLY A 120 6.39 3.74 -10.16
CA GLY A 120 7.84 3.73 -10.24
C GLY A 120 8.40 2.32 -10.12
N ALA A 121 9.69 2.23 -9.79
CA ALA A 121 10.26 0.97 -9.34
C ALA A 121 9.59 0.56 -8.02
N SER A 122 9.52 -0.73 -7.73
CA SER A 122 8.82 -1.20 -6.53
C SER A 122 9.36 -0.59 -5.24
N SER A 123 10.68 -0.36 -5.16
CA SER A 123 11.30 0.31 -4.00
C SER A 123 10.86 1.77 -3.87
N GLN A 124 10.65 2.46 -5.00
CA GLN A 124 10.14 3.83 -5.02
C GLN A 124 8.68 3.86 -4.59
N ASP A 125 7.88 2.91 -5.05
CA ASP A 125 6.50 2.77 -4.63
C ASP A 125 6.43 2.56 -3.11
N GLY A 126 7.30 1.72 -2.57
CA GLY A 126 7.41 1.47 -1.14
C GLY A 126 7.81 2.70 -0.34
N GLN A 127 8.74 3.48 -0.86
CA GLN A 127 9.17 4.74 -0.23
C GLN A 127 8.00 5.70 -0.08
N CYS A 128 7.21 5.87 -1.13
CA CYS A 128 6.05 6.76 -1.10
C CYS A 128 4.94 6.21 -0.20
N ALA A 129 4.73 4.89 -0.20
CA ALA A 129 3.76 4.26 0.68
C ALA A 129 4.11 4.49 2.15
N ARG A 130 5.39 4.36 2.51
CA ARG A 130 5.84 4.61 3.88
C ARG A 130 5.66 6.07 4.28
N ALA A 131 5.91 7.02 3.36
CA ALA A 131 5.65 8.44 3.63
C ALA A 131 4.16 8.67 3.95
N GLY A 132 3.27 8.01 3.21
CA GLY A 132 1.84 8.07 3.49
C GLY A 132 1.48 7.47 4.84
N ALA A 133 2.03 6.30 5.16
CA ALA A 133 1.77 5.63 6.43
C ALA A 133 2.27 6.45 7.62
N ASP A 134 3.44 7.07 7.50
CA ASP A 134 4.03 7.87 8.58
C ASP A 134 3.18 9.11 8.89
N SER A 135 2.41 9.60 7.94
CA SER A 135 1.60 10.81 8.12
C SER A 135 0.44 10.63 9.10
N ILE A 136 0.01 9.41 9.36
CA ILE A 136 -1.13 9.12 10.24
C ILE A 136 -0.73 8.53 11.58
N VAL A 137 0.54 8.33 11.81
CA VAL A 137 1.05 7.89 13.12
C VAL A 137 0.97 9.08 14.05
N ALA A 138 0.16 8.97 15.07
CA ALA A 138 0.00 10.03 16.05
C ALA A 138 0.99 9.86 17.20
#